data_87e05804b26cd03a4382e8dae3b9c21f
#
_entry.id   87e05804b26cd03a4382e8dae3b9c21f
#
_cell.length_a   1.000
_cell.length_b   1.000
_cell.length_c   1.000
_cell.angle_alpha   90.00
_cell.angle_beta   90.00
_cell.angle_gamma   90.00
#
_symmetry.space_group_name_H-M   'P 1'
#
loop_
_entity.id
_entity.type
_entity.pdbx_description
1 polymer ?
#
loop_
_entity_poly.entity_id
_entity_poly.type
_entity_poly.pdbx_seq_one_letter_code
_entity_poly.pdbx_strand_id
1 'polypeptide(L)'
;MKNQQKLMEEYLYYGLKQRKLDEKTVRAYRVDLRQFSEFCAQKELVTEKAIIRQYVLYLHETYKQKTVKRKVASLKAFYSYLEDEEIIENSPLRKIRTEFREEKVLPRSIPYSVLQSLLSSMYSQKSIESTISKRKLLNRDIAVVEILFSTGIRISELCNLMQKNIDIEHGIFCIKGKGGKERYLQIGTEEVLEQLKEYKRHWKKELEASEFFFLNRYGKRYSEQSARRMIQRYTQEAMIEMHITPHMFRHAFATLLLEEEVDIRFIQKMLGHASIMTTQIYAEVASKKQMEILKMKHPRNRMEIFEKNVETEDKGVV
;
A
#
# COMPACT_ATOMS: atom_id res chain seq x y z
N MET A 1 -2.40 40.83 -16.38
CA MET A 1 -2.14 40.17 -15.07
C MET A 1 -2.50 38.70 -15.21
N LYS A 2 -1.62 37.78 -14.77
CA LYS A 2 -1.76 36.32 -15.01
C LYS A 2 -2.65 35.74 -13.92
N ASN A 3 -3.71 35.06 -14.29
CA ASN A 3 -4.66 34.44 -13.36
C ASN A 3 -4.01 33.20 -12.71
N GLN A 4 -3.79 33.23 -11.38
CA GLN A 4 -3.16 32.15 -10.62
C GLN A 4 -3.83 30.80 -10.79
N GLN A 5 -5.14 30.78 -10.78
CA GLN A 5 -5.94 29.56 -10.88
C GLN A 5 -5.77 28.88 -12.25
N LYS A 6 -5.73 29.67 -13.33
CA LYS A 6 -5.48 29.18 -14.68
C LYS A 6 -4.07 28.57 -14.78
N LEU A 7 -3.05 29.23 -14.27
CA LEU A 7 -1.68 28.75 -14.25
C LEU A 7 -1.52 27.46 -13.43
N MET A 8 -2.26 27.31 -12.33
CA MET A 8 -2.26 26.06 -11.55
C MET A 8 -2.84 24.88 -12.34
N GLU A 9 -3.92 25.08 -13.10
CA GLU A 9 -4.51 24.00 -13.92
C GLU A 9 -3.59 23.66 -15.10
N GLU A 10 -2.94 24.64 -15.73
CA GLU A 10 -1.92 24.42 -16.77
C GLU A 10 -0.75 23.58 -16.22
N TYR A 11 -0.23 23.92 -15.05
CA TYR A 11 0.80 23.16 -14.37
C TYR A 11 0.39 21.72 -14.06
N LEU A 12 -0.83 21.51 -13.55
CA LEU A 12 -1.34 20.18 -13.23
C LEU A 12 -1.51 19.33 -14.49
N TYR A 13 -1.94 19.94 -15.60
CA TYR A 13 -2.02 19.29 -16.91
C TYR A 13 -0.63 18.92 -17.44
N TYR A 14 0.34 19.84 -17.39
CA TYR A 14 1.74 19.59 -17.72
C TYR A 14 2.32 18.44 -16.88
N GLY A 15 2.10 18.46 -15.57
CA GLY A 15 2.55 17.42 -14.66
C GLY A 15 2.02 16.02 -15.03
N LEU A 16 0.73 15.96 -15.41
CA LEU A 16 0.08 14.71 -15.82
C LEU A 16 0.59 14.21 -17.17
N LYS A 17 0.65 15.09 -18.19
CA LYS A 17 0.89 14.71 -19.58
C LYS A 17 2.37 14.61 -19.93
N GLN A 18 3.18 15.58 -19.53
CA GLN A 18 4.59 15.66 -19.91
C GLN A 18 5.51 15.03 -18.85
N ARG A 19 5.35 15.37 -17.58
CA ARG A 19 6.14 14.78 -16.48
C ARG A 19 5.68 13.39 -16.05
N LYS A 20 4.55 12.90 -16.56
CA LYS A 20 3.95 11.59 -16.23
C LYS A 20 3.83 11.37 -14.72
N LEU A 21 3.45 12.42 -13.99
CA LEU A 21 3.19 12.31 -12.58
C LEU A 21 2.01 11.36 -12.34
N ASP A 22 2.07 10.61 -11.26
CA ASP A 22 0.98 9.74 -10.82
C ASP A 22 -0.29 10.56 -10.55
N GLU A 23 -1.45 10.07 -10.96
CA GLU A 23 -2.74 10.75 -10.77
C GLU A 23 -3.01 11.11 -9.30
N LYS A 24 -2.58 10.26 -8.35
CA LYS A 24 -2.71 10.55 -6.91
C LYS A 24 -1.84 11.74 -6.51
N THR A 25 -0.65 11.89 -7.11
CA THR A 25 0.23 13.04 -6.90
C THR A 25 -0.40 14.31 -7.45
N VAL A 26 -0.92 14.27 -8.68
CA VAL A 26 -1.60 15.42 -9.31
C VAL A 26 -2.83 15.83 -8.48
N ARG A 27 -3.62 14.88 -8.00
CA ARG A 27 -4.75 15.15 -7.12
C ARG A 27 -4.35 15.80 -5.80
N ALA A 28 -3.26 15.32 -5.19
CA ALA A 28 -2.72 15.92 -3.97
C ALA A 28 -2.23 17.35 -4.21
N TYR A 29 -1.50 17.57 -5.30
CA TYR A 29 -1.01 18.89 -5.70
C TYR A 29 -2.15 19.87 -5.98
N ARG A 30 -3.22 19.40 -6.67
CA ARG A 30 -4.42 20.23 -6.89
C ARG A 30 -5.03 20.73 -5.58
N VAL A 31 -5.17 19.86 -4.58
CA VAL A 31 -5.69 20.24 -3.26
C VAL A 31 -4.75 21.23 -2.56
N ASP A 32 -3.45 20.99 -2.61
CA ASP A 32 -2.46 21.84 -1.95
C ASP A 32 -2.39 23.24 -2.57
N LEU A 33 -2.36 23.33 -3.90
CA LEU A 33 -2.33 24.58 -4.62
C LEU A 33 -3.64 25.38 -4.46
N ARG A 34 -4.79 24.69 -4.46
CA ARG A 34 -6.07 25.34 -4.18
C ARG A 34 -6.08 25.97 -2.79
N GLN A 35 -5.63 25.27 -1.75
CA GLN A 35 -5.54 25.80 -0.40
C GLN A 35 -4.59 27.00 -0.29
N PHE A 36 -3.50 27.00 -1.05
CA PHE A 36 -2.63 28.16 -1.15
C PHE A 36 -3.34 29.35 -1.80
N SER A 37 -4.06 29.15 -2.89
CA SER A 37 -4.84 30.19 -3.56
C SER A 37 -5.93 30.77 -2.65
N GLU A 38 -6.63 29.91 -1.90
CA GLU A 38 -7.65 30.31 -0.92
C GLU A 38 -7.03 31.15 0.22
N PHE A 39 -5.85 30.76 0.73
CA PHE A 39 -5.14 31.51 1.77
C PHE A 39 -4.74 32.91 1.29
N CYS A 40 -4.26 33.03 0.06
CA CYS A 40 -3.83 34.30 -0.50
C CYS A 40 -5.00 35.24 -0.81
N ALA A 41 -6.23 34.71 -0.95
CA ALA A 41 -7.47 35.45 -1.30
C ALA A 41 -7.35 36.35 -2.56
N GLN A 42 -6.36 36.07 -3.43
CA GLN A 42 -6.04 36.85 -4.62
C GLN A 42 -6.28 36.04 -5.88
N LYS A 43 -6.80 36.70 -6.93
CA LYS A 43 -6.96 36.06 -8.27
C LYS A 43 -5.68 36.10 -9.10
N GLU A 44 -4.78 37.00 -8.74
CA GLU A 44 -3.51 37.22 -9.44
C GLU A 44 -2.41 36.30 -8.90
N LEU A 45 -1.40 36.07 -9.75
CA LEU A 45 -0.27 35.25 -9.37
C LEU A 45 0.52 35.91 -8.22
N VAL A 46 0.60 35.23 -7.09
CA VAL A 46 1.35 35.67 -5.92
C VAL A 46 2.84 35.41 -6.14
N THR A 47 3.63 36.45 -6.26
CA THR A 47 5.11 36.39 -6.35
C THR A 47 5.79 36.98 -5.13
N GLU A 48 5.03 37.61 -4.23
CA GLU A 48 5.53 38.26 -3.05
C GLU A 48 6.03 37.24 -2.02
N LYS A 49 7.33 37.28 -1.75
CA LYS A 49 7.99 36.37 -0.80
C LYS A 49 7.41 36.46 0.62
N ALA A 50 6.90 37.63 1.01
CA ALA A 50 6.31 37.85 2.34
C ALA A 50 5.04 37.02 2.52
N ILE A 51 4.13 37.04 1.53
CA ILE A 51 2.88 36.27 1.55
C ILE A 51 3.16 34.76 1.59
N ILE A 52 4.12 34.31 0.79
CA ILE A 52 4.51 32.90 0.76
C ILE A 52 5.12 32.45 2.09
N ARG A 53 5.93 33.31 2.74
CA ARG A 53 6.44 33.04 4.10
C ARG A 53 5.32 32.93 5.14
N GLN A 54 4.34 33.83 5.09
CA GLN A 54 3.17 33.78 5.98
C GLN A 54 2.39 32.46 5.78
N TYR A 55 2.20 32.03 4.53
CA TYR A 55 1.56 30.74 4.26
C TYR A 55 2.39 29.58 4.82
N VAL A 56 3.70 29.57 4.66
CA VAL A 56 4.55 28.51 5.22
C VAL A 56 4.47 28.48 6.74
N LEU A 57 4.45 29.64 7.43
CA LEU A 57 4.25 29.73 8.88
C LEU A 57 2.87 29.15 9.26
N TYR A 58 1.81 29.58 8.59
CA TYR A 58 0.46 29.03 8.79
C TYR A 58 0.42 27.50 8.63
N LEU A 59 1.15 26.95 7.64
CA LEU A 59 1.23 25.51 7.48
C LEU A 59 1.89 24.82 8.67
N HIS A 60 2.94 25.38 9.24
CA HIS A 60 3.62 24.85 10.42
C HIS A 60 2.74 24.87 11.68
N GLU A 61 1.90 25.87 11.83
CA GLU A 61 0.95 25.98 12.95
C GLU A 61 -0.21 25.00 12.83
N THR A 62 -0.66 24.75 11.58
CA THR A 62 -1.90 24.01 11.33
C THR A 62 -1.68 22.52 11.09
N TYR A 63 -0.55 22.14 10.50
CA TYR A 63 -0.34 20.76 9.99
C TYR A 63 0.90 20.08 10.57
N LYS A 64 0.85 18.75 10.65
CA LYS A 64 2.01 17.93 10.98
C LYS A 64 3.12 18.10 9.94
N GLN A 65 4.39 18.04 10.35
CA GLN A 65 5.57 18.27 9.52
C GLN A 65 5.56 17.55 8.17
N LYS A 66 5.14 16.29 8.12
CA LYS A 66 5.02 15.52 6.88
C LYS A 66 4.04 16.13 5.87
N THR A 67 2.93 16.70 6.36
CA THR A 67 1.95 17.40 5.53
C THR A 67 2.51 18.74 5.04
N VAL A 68 3.19 19.49 5.92
CA VAL A 68 3.87 20.75 5.55
C VAL A 68 4.90 20.49 4.46
N LYS A 69 5.77 19.49 4.63
CA LYS A 69 6.78 19.08 3.62
C LYS A 69 6.15 18.83 2.26
N ARG A 70 5.05 18.08 2.20
CA ARG A 70 4.33 17.80 0.96
C ARG A 70 3.75 19.06 0.32
N LYS A 71 3.08 19.91 1.11
CA LYS A 71 2.46 21.17 0.63
C LYS A 71 3.50 22.15 0.11
N VAL A 72 4.62 22.28 0.80
CA VAL A 72 5.73 23.14 0.35
C VAL A 72 6.39 22.55 -0.90
N ALA A 73 6.51 21.21 -1.01
CA ALA A 73 7.03 20.57 -2.21
C ALA A 73 6.14 20.81 -3.44
N SER A 74 4.79 20.78 -3.27
CA SER A 74 3.86 21.08 -4.36
C SER A 74 3.98 22.53 -4.83
N LEU A 75 4.14 23.49 -3.90
CA LEU A 75 4.39 24.90 -4.23
C LEU A 75 5.73 25.09 -4.96
N LYS A 76 6.80 24.49 -4.44
CA LYS A 76 8.12 24.57 -5.09
C LYS A 76 8.05 24.05 -6.53
N ALA A 77 7.37 22.92 -6.75
CA ALA A 77 7.22 22.35 -8.09
C ALA A 77 6.38 23.25 -9.03
N PHE A 78 5.34 23.90 -8.52
CA PHE A 78 4.54 24.86 -9.28
C PHE A 78 5.35 26.10 -9.65
N TYR A 79 6.04 26.73 -8.71
CA TYR A 79 6.84 27.92 -9.01
C TYR A 79 8.07 27.62 -9.86
N SER A 80 8.65 26.41 -9.76
CA SER A 80 9.69 25.96 -10.70
C SER A 80 9.15 25.86 -12.11
N TYR A 81 7.95 25.31 -12.30
CA TYR A 81 7.29 25.28 -13.61
C TYR A 81 7.07 26.69 -14.17
N LEU A 82 6.62 27.65 -13.35
CA LEU A 82 6.43 29.02 -13.80
C LEU A 82 7.76 29.71 -14.21
N GLU A 83 8.85 29.36 -13.55
CA GLU A 83 10.22 29.83 -13.86
C GLU A 83 10.71 29.18 -15.17
N ASP A 84 10.50 27.86 -15.32
CA ASP A 84 10.87 27.09 -16.54
C ASP A 84 10.09 27.57 -17.79
N GLU A 85 8.83 28.02 -17.63
CA GLU A 85 7.97 28.57 -18.70
C GLU A 85 8.15 30.09 -18.86
N GLU A 86 9.18 30.68 -18.26
CA GLU A 86 9.50 32.13 -18.33
C GLU A 86 8.31 33.04 -17.92
N ILE A 87 7.37 32.52 -17.12
CA ILE A 87 6.22 33.28 -16.60
C ILE A 87 6.66 34.22 -15.49
N ILE A 88 7.67 33.81 -14.71
CA ILE A 88 8.36 34.59 -13.69
C ILE A 88 9.88 34.45 -13.88
N GLU A 89 10.64 35.49 -13.57
CA GLU A 89 12.10 35.45 -13.66
C GLU A 89 12.75 34.53 -12.62
N ASN A 90 12.24 34.56 -11.39
CA ASN A 90 12.80 33.77 -10.29
C ASN A 90 11.69 33.26 -9.38
N SER A 91 11.81 31.99 -8.97
CA SER A 91 10.93 31.40 -8.01
C SER A 91 11.06 32.06 -6.62
N PRO A 92 9.96 32.58 -6.04
CA PRO A 92 10.00 33.21 -4.72
C PRO A 92 10.35 32.21 -3.61
N LEU A 93 10.28 30.90 -3.89
CA LEU A 93 10.62 29.81 -2.96
C LEU A 93 12.10 29.41 -3.01
N ARG A 94 12.90 29.92 -3.94
CA ARG A 94 14.31 29.54 -4.14
C ARG A 94 15.17 29.70 -2.87
N LYS A 95 14.92 30.75 -2.05
CA LYS A 95 15.65 31.07 -0.82
C LYS A 95 14.87 30.74 0.45
N ILE A 96 13.70 30.07 0.35
CA ILE A 96 12.96 29.64 1.53
C ILE A 96 13.53 28.30 1.96
N ARG A 97 14.37 28.33 3.00
CA ARG A 97 14.85 27.11 3.65
C ARG A 97 13.68 26.48 4.39
N THR A 98 13.33 25.29 3.96
CA THR A 98 12.36 24.41 4.65
C THR A 98 13.14 23.24 5.21
N GLU A 99 13.89 23.52 6.28
CA GLU A 99 14.56 22.46 7.03
C GLU A 99 13.51 21.80 7.92
N PHE A 100 13.16 20.57 7.57
CA PHE A 100 12.30 19.74 8.39
C PHE A 100 13.21 18.84 9.22
N ARG A 101 13.28 19.05 10.54
CA ARG A 101 13.82 18.04 11.45
C ARG A 101 12.82 16.87 11.46
N GLU A 102 13.08 15.86 10.67
CA GLU A 102 12.31 14.61 10.75
C GLU A 102 12.75 13.89 12.03
N GLU A 103 11.90 13.82 13.03
CA GLU A 103 12.01 12.77 14.01
C GLU A 103 11.87 11.44 13.27
N LYS A 104 12.92 10.64 13.28
CA LYS A 104 12.90 9.28 12.72
C LYS A 104 12.04 8.42 13.64
N VAL A 105 10.73 8.55 13.52
CA VAL A 105 9.80 7.62 14.15
C VAL A 105 9.95 6.29 13.43
N LEU A 106 10.46 5.28 14.14
CA LEU A 106 10.52 3.92 13.62
C LEU A 106 9.13 3.49 13.15
N PRO A 107 9.00 2.93 11.95
CA PRO A 107 7.73 2.46 11.45
C PRO A 107 7.15 1.42 12.42
N ARG A 108 5.90 1.59 12.83
CA ARG A 108 5.22 0.60 13.68
C ARG A 108 5.02 -0.67 12.88
N SER A 109 5.64 -1.75 13.32
CA SER A 109 5.41 -3.11 12.82
C SER A 109 4.24 -3.75 13.58
N ILE A 110 3.60 -4.76 12.97
CA ILE A 110 2.62 -5.60 13.65
C ILE A 110 3.42 -6.71 14.37
N PRO A 111 3.28 -6.87 15.69
CA PRO A 111 3.89 -7.99 16.41
C PRO A 111 3.39 -9.33 15.87
N TYR A 112 4.24 -10.36 15.92
CA TYR A 112 3.90 -11.71 15.48
C TYR A 112 2.64 -12.26 16.15
N SER A 113 2.50 -12.11 17.47
CA SER A 113 1.33 -12.54 18.22
C SER A 113 0.03 -11.88 17.78
N VAL A 114 0.10 -10.60 17.39
CA VAL A 114 -1.06 -9.85 16.90
C VAL A 114 -1.47 -10.35 15.51
N LEU A 115 -0.50 -10.65 14.63
CA LEU A 115 -0.77 -11.27 13.31
C LEU A 115 -1.40 -12.64 13.48
N GLN A 116 -0.86 -13.46 14.38
CA GLN A 116 -1.39 -14.79 14.69
C GLN A 116 -2.83 -14.71 15.20
N SER A 117 -3.11 -13.79 16.14
CA SER A 117 -4.47 -13.58 16.66
C SER A 117 -5.45 -13.13 15.59
N LEU A 118 -5.03 -12.23 14.70
CA LEU A 118 -5.86 -11.76 13.58
C LEU A 118 -6.22 -12.92 12.65
N LEU A 119 -5.22 -13.68 12.19
CA LEU A 119 -5.43 -14.82 11.28
C LEU A 119 -6.26 -15.92 11.96
N SER A 120 -5.94 -16.29 13.20
CA SER A 120 -6.70 -17.29 13.95
C SER A 120 -8.18 -16.90 14.10
N SER A 121 -8.48 -15.63 14.40
CA SER A 121 -9.86 -15.13 14.45
C SER A 121 -10.57 -15.26 13.09
N MET A 122 -9.90 -14.91 11.97
CA MET A 122 -10.49 -15.01 10.64
C MET A 122 -10.72 -16.47 10.22
N TYR A 123 -9.80 -17.37 10.50
CA TYR A 123 -9.96 -18.81 10.21
C TYR A 123 -11.03 -19.45 11.10
N SER A 124 -11.11 -19.11 12.37
CA SER A 124 -12.19 -19.56 13.26
C SER A 124 -13.57 -19.11 12.77
N GLN A 125 -13.70 -17.87 12.30
CA GLN A 125 -14.95 -17.41 11.67
C GLN A 125 -15.28 -18.19 10.40
N LYS A 126 -14.27 -18.60 9.60
CA LYS A 126 -14.46 -19.38 8.38
C LYS A 126 -15.02 -20.77 8.69
N SER A 127 -14.59 -21.41 9.77
CA SER A 127 -15.06 -22.75 10.16
C SER A 127 -16.52 -22.78 10.59
N ILE A 128 -17.01 -21.71 11.24
CA ILE A 128 -18.37 -21.60 11.78
C ILE A 128 -19.37 -20.93 10.83
N GLU A 129 -18.92 -20.19 9.80
CA GLU A 129 -19.82 -19.45 8.91
C GLU A 129 -20.55 -20.39 7.97
N SER A 130 -21.86 -20.51 8.13
CA SER A 130 -22.74 -21.38 7.35
C SER A 130 -23.26 -20.74 6.06
N THR A 131 -23.32 -19.41 6.01
CA THR A 131 -23.86 -18.67 4.87
C THR A 131 -22.88 -18.64 3.71
N ILE A 132 -23.23 -19.28 2.58
CA ILE A 132 -22.39 -19.40 1.38
C ILE A 132 -21.82 -18.05 0.95
N SER A 133 -22.64 -17.00 0.87
CA SER A 133 -22.21 -15.69 0.43
C SER A 133 -21.22 -15.04 1.38
N LYS A 134 -21.40 -15.16 2.70
CA LYS A 134 -20.47 -14.63 3.70
C LYS A 134 -19.17 -15.42 3.70
N ARG A 135 -19.25 -16.76 3.66
CA ARG A 135 -18.08 -17.64 3.56
C ARG A 135 -17.23 -17.36 2.33
N LYS A 136 -17.87 -17.07 1.20
CA LYS A 136 -17.19 -16.63 -0.04
C LYS A 136 -16.42 -15.32 0.17
N LEU A 137 -17.02 -14.32 0.79
CA LEU A 137 -16.36 -13.04 1.10
C LEU A 137 -15.22 -13.22 2.10
N LEU A 138 -15.45 -14.00 3.16
CA LEU A 138 -14.44 -14.29 4.18
C LEU A 138 -13.22 -15.02 3.58
N ASN A 139 -13.46 -15.96 2.68
CA ASN A 139 -12.41 -16.65 1.95
C ASN A 139 -11.50 -15.69 1.14
N ARG A 140 -12.10 -14.70 0.45
CA ARG A 140 -11.35 -13.63 -0.20
C ARG A 140 -10.56 -12.80 0.81
N ASP A 141 -11.19 -12.43 1.92
CA ASP A 141 -10.60 -11.55 2.92
C ASP A 141 -9.39 -12.20 3.58
N ILE A 142 -9.47 -13.50 3.90
CA ILE A 142 -8.33 -14.29 4.37
C ILE A 142 -7.22 -14.33 3.33
N ALA A 143 -7.53 -14.64 2.07
CA ALA A 143 -6.54 -14.67 0.99
C ALA A 143 -5.82 -13.32 0.81
N VAL A 144 -6.53 -12.19 0.98
CA VAL A 144 -5.94 -10.85 0.95
C VAL A 144 -4.95 -10.65 2.10
N VAL A 145 -5.32 -11.02 3.33
CA VAL A 145 -4.46 -10.87 4.52
C VAL A 145 -3.24 -11.77 4.42
N GLU A 146 -3.42 -13.02 4.00
CA GLU A 146 -2.33 -13.98 3.80
C GLU A 146 -1.31 -13.48 2.76
N ILE A 147 -1.75 -12.95 1.61
CA ILE A 147 -0.81 -12.38 0.61
C ILE A 147 -0.12 -11.12 1.15
N LEU A 148 -0.82 -10.24 1.86
CA LEU A 148 -0.19 -9.05 2.44
C LEU A 148 0.94 -9.44 3.40
N PHE A 149 0.73 -10.46 4.23
CA PHE A 149 1.69 -10.91 5.21
C PHE A 149 2.81 -11.75 4.58
N SER A 150 2.50 -12.73 3.72
CA SER A 150 3.47 -13.66 3.16
C SER A 150 4.41 -13.03 2.12
N THR A 151 4.06 -11.88 1.56
CA THR A 151 4.84 -11.26 0.47
C THR A 151 5.26 -9.81 0.73
N GLY A 152 4.65 -9.14 1.70
CA GLY A 152 4.87 -7.71 1.92
C GLY A 152 4.45 -6.82 0.73
N ILE A 153 3.56 -7.29 -0.15
CA ILE A 153 3.06 -6.54 -1.32
C ILE A 153 2.40 -5.21 -0.91
N ARG A 154 2.52 -4.17 -1.74
CA ARG A 154 1.76 -2.94 -1.51
C ARG A 154 0.27 -3.16 -1.80
N ILE A 155 -0.61 -2.57 -0.99
CA ILE A 155 -2.06 -2.73 -1.19
C ILE A 155 -2.54 -2.30 -2.57
N SER A 156 -1.92 -1.28 -3.17
CA SER A 156 -2.23 -0.86 -4.53
C SER A 156 -1.84 -1.90 -5.58
N GLU A 157 -0.72 -2.59 -5.37
CA GLU A 157 -0.26 -3.66 -6.25
C GLU A 157 -1.17 -4.89 -6.12
N LEU A 158 -1.54 -5.27 -4.89
CA LEU A 158 -2.48 -6.35 -4.64
C LEU A 158 -3.83 -6.09 -5.31
N CYS A 159 -4.40 -4.91 -5.17
CA CYS A 159 -5.68 -4.55 -5.79
C CYS A 159 -5.63 -4.46 -7.32
N ASN A 160 -4.45 -4.32 -7.90
CA ASN A 160 -4.23 -4.29 -9.35
C ASN A 160 -3.64 -5.61 -9.90
N LEU A 161 -3.58 -6.65 -9.07
CA LEU A 161 -3.05 -7.94 -9.47
C LEU A 161 -3.97 -8.58 -10.53
N MET A 162 -3.40 -8.91 -11.69
CA MET A 162 -4.12 -9.52 -12.80
C MET A 162 -3.98 -11.04 -12.76
N GLN A 163 -5.01 -11.77 -13.16
CA GLN A 163 -5.00 -13.24 -13.15
C GLN A 163 -3.87 -13.84 -14.00
N LYS A 164 -3.58 -13.26 -15.16
CA LYS A 164 -2.49 -13.71 -16.05
C LYS A 164 -1.09 -13.57 -15.46
N ASN A 165 -0.96 -12.82 -14.38
CA ASN A 165 0.32 -12.56 -13.70
C ASN A 165 0.51 -13.46 -12.47
N ILE A 166 -0.34 -14.49 -12.30
CA ILE A 166 -0.36 -15.34 -11.11
C ILE A 166 -0.25 -16.79 -11.51
N ASP A 167 0.78 -17.43 -10.99
CA ASP A 167 0.94 -18.89 -11.01
C ASP A 167 0.82 -19.38 -9.56
N ILE A 168 -0.38 -19.85 -9.18
CA ILE A 168 -0.64 -20.35 -7.83
C ILE A 168 0.05 -21.68 -7.61
N GLU A 169 0.18 -22.53 -8.62
CA GLU A 169 0.78 -23.86 -8.49
C GLU A 169 2.26 -23.76 -8.09
N HIS A 170 2.97 -22.79 -8.66
CA HIS A 170 4.37 -22.54 -8.32
C HIS A 170 4.56 -21.42 -7.28
N GLY A 171 3.48 -20.78 -6.81
CA GLY A 171 3.53 -19.67 -5.85
C GLY A 171 4.22 -18.41 -6.38
N ILE A 172 4.13 -18.14 -7.69
CA ILE A 172 4.84 -17.03 -8.35
C ILE A 172 3.85 -15.97 -8.81
N PHE A 173 4.11 -14.72 -8.47
CA PHE A 173 3.28 -13.55 -8.83
C PHE A 173 4.14 -12.49 -9.49
N CYS A 174 3.82 -12.11 -10.72
CA CYS A 174 4.48 -11.02 -11.42
C CYS A 174 3.79 -9.69 -11.08
N ILE A 175 4.52 -8.78 -10.45
CA ILE A 175 4.02 -7.47 -10.03
C ILE A 175 4.60 -6.37 -10.91
N LYS A 176 3.72 -5.58 -11.52
CA LYS A 176 4.11 -4.37 -12.26
C LYS A 176 4.23 -3.20 -11.30
N GLY A 177 5.46 -2.72 -11.11
CA GLY A 177 5.78 -1.56 -10.28
C GLY A 177 5.69 -0.23 -11.04
N LYS A 178 6.02 0.85 -10.34
CA LYS A 178 6.08 2.21 -10.92
C LYS A 178 7.12 2.25 -12.05
N GLY A 179 6.74 2.86 -13.18
CA GLY A 179 7.62 2.99 -14.35
C GLY A 179 7.76 1.70 -15.20
N GLY A 180 6.81 0.76 -15.08
CA GLY A 180 6.79 -0.46 -15.89
C GLY A 180 7.79 -1.54 -15.45
N LYS A 181 8.50 -1.35 -14.34
CA LYS A 181 9.42 -2.36 -13.81
C LYS A 181 8.63 -3.52 -13.23
N GLU A 182 8.98 -4.73 -13.66
CA GLU A 182 8.39 -5.96 -13.15
C GLU A 182 9.25 -6.57 -12.04
N ARG A 183 8.60 -7.17 -11.06
CA ARG A 183 9.25 -8.00 -10.06
C ARG A 183 8.39 -9.22 -9.75
N TYR A 184 9.02 -10.28 -9.36
CA TYR A 184 8.34 -11.51 -8.95
C TYR A 184 8.26 -11.57 -7.43
N LEU A 185 7.05 -11.86 -6.92
CA LEU A 185 6.81 -12.27 -5.54
C LEU A 185 6.70 -13.78 -5.50
N GLN A 186 7.13 -14.37 -4.40
CA GLN A 186 7.07 -15.81 -4.19
C GLN A 186 6.37 -16.10 -2.86
N ILE A 187 5.50 -17.10 -2.88
CA ILE A 187 4.85 -17.65 -1.70
C ILE A 187 5.42 -19.04 -1.46
N GLY A 188 6.14 -19.19 -0.34
CA GLY A 188 6.76 -20.46 0.03
C GLY A 188 5.91 -21.33 0.97
N THR A 189 4.79 -20.82 1.46
CA THR A 189 3.94 -21.45 2.47
C THR A 189 2.77 -22.16 1.78
N GLU A 190 2.64 -23.48 1.98
CA GLU A 190 1.67 -24.31 1.28
C GLU A 190 0.23 -23.99 1.69
N GLU A 191 0.00 -23.71 2.96
CA GLU A 191 -1.31 -23.31 3.50
C GLU A 191 -1.83 -22.02 2.85
N VAL A 192 -0.94 -21.08 2.56
CA VAL A 192 -1.30 -19.84 1.85
C VAL A 192 -1.70 -20.15 0.41
N LEU A 193 -0.97 -21.05 -0.27
CA LEU A 193 -1.30 -21.45 -1.63
C LEU A 193 -2.67 -22.17 -1.69
N GLU A 194 -2.94 -23.06 -0.74
CA GLU A 194 -4.23 -23.74 -0.65
C GLU A 194 -5.38 -22.74 -0.38
N GLN A 195 -5.17 -21.74 0.48
CA GLN A 195 -6.14 -20.68 0.70
C GLN A 195 -6.41 -19.87 -0.59
N LEU A 196 -5.41 -19.67 -1.43
CA LEU A 196 -5.58 -19.01 -2.74
C LEU A 196 -6.32 -19.88 -3.75
N LYS A 197 -6.04 -21.18 -3.78
CA LYS A 197 -6.77 -22.16 -4.61
C LYS A 197 -8.24 -22.21 -4.20
N GLU A 198 -8.52 -22.20 -2.89
CA GLU A 198 -9.89 -22.16 -2.37
C GLU A 198 -10.60 -20.86 -2.74
N TYR A 199 -9.93 -19.71 -2.62
CA TYR A 199 -10.45 -18.44 -3.10
C TYR A 199 -10.82 -18.54 -4.60
N LYS A 200 -9.90 -18.99 -5.45
CA LYS A 200 -10.11 -19.15 -6.90
C LYS A 200 -11.29 -20.05 -7.21
N ARG A 201 -11.46 -21.14 -6.47
CA ARG A 201 -12.57 -22.08 -6.63
C ARG A 201 -13.92 -21.43 -6.31
N HIS A 202 -14.02 -20.71 -5.18
CA HIS A 202 -15.25 -20.05 -4.76
C HIS A 202 -15.65 -18.87 -5.65
N TRP A 203 -14.69 -18.23 -6.31
CA TRP A 203 -14.90 -17.04 -7.15
C TRP A 203 -14.76 -17.36 -8.64
N LYS A 204 -14.76 -18.63 -9.02
CA LYS A 204 -14.50 -19.07 -10.39
C LYS A 204 -15.33 -18.31 -11.42
N LYS A 205 -16.65 -18.24 -11.23
CA LYS A 205 -17.58 -17.58 -12.15
C LYS A 205 -17.26 -16.09 -12.36
N GLU A 206 -16.97 -15.35 -11.28
CA GLU A 206 -16.67 -13.92 -11.35
C GLU A 206 -15.26 -13.68 -11.90
N LEU A 207 -14.33 -14.58 -11.60
CA LEU A 207 -12.97 -14.50 -12.13
C LEU A 207 -12.94 -14.74 -13.64
N GLU A 208 -13.75 -15.63 -14.19
CA GLU A 208 -13.87 -15.86 -15.64
C GLU A 208 -14.31 -14.58 -16.39
N ALA A 209 -15.06 -13.70 -15.73
CA ALA A 209 -15.54 -12.43 -16.28
C ALA A 209 -14.63 -11.22 -15.95
N SER A 210 -13.46 -11.43 -15.36
CA SER A 210 -12.58 -10.34 -14.87
C SER A 210 -11.13 -10.60 -15.23
N GLU A 211 -10.37 -9.53 -15.50
CA GLU A 211 -8.91 -9.59 -15.61
C GLU A 211 -8.22 -9.54 -14.24
N PHE A 212 -8.88 -8.97 -13.22
CA PHE A 212 -8.33 -8.81 -11.89
C PHE A 212 -8.47 -10.08 -11.06
N PHE A 213 -7.47 -10.34 -10.21
CA PHE A 213 -7.49 -11.51 -9.33
C PHE A 213 -8.36 -11.27 -8.10
N PHE A 214 -8.24 -10.13 -7.40
CA PHE A 214 -9.09 -9.84 -6.26
C PHE A 214 -10.31 -9.00 -6.65
N LEU A 215 -11.49 -9.54 -6.31
CA LEU A 215 -12.76 -8.96 -6.68
C LEU A 215 -13.58 -8.51 -5.46
N ASN A 216 -14.37 -7.47 -5.65
CA ASN A 216 -15.38 -7.07 -4.68
C ASN A 216 -16.65 -7.94 -4.81
N ARG A 217 -17.61 -7.75 -3.91
CA ARG A 217 -18.87 -8.52 -3.90
C ARG A 217 -19.70 -8.44 -5.20
N TYR A 218 -19.39 -7.50 -6.08
CA TYR A 218 -20.05 -7.29 -7.36
C TYR A 218 -19.25 -7.83 -8.56
N GLY A 219 -18.20 -8.61 -8.32
CA GLY A 219 -17.32 -9.13 -9.38
C GLY A 219 -16.40 -8.09 -10.02
N LYS A 220 -16.32 -6.87 -9.48
CA LYS A 220 -15.42 -5.82 -9.96
C LYS A 220 -14.12 -5.79 -9.16
N ARG A 221 -13.09 -5.13 -9.70
CA ARG A 221 -11.80 -4.95 -9.04
C ARG A 221 -11.93 -4.57 -7.56
N TYR A 222 -11.21 -5.25 -6.69
CA TYR A 222 -11.17 -4.93 -5.26
C TYR A 222 -10.45 -3.60 -5.03
N SER A 223 -11.01 -2.72 -4.23
CA SER A 223 -10.43 -1.40 -4.01
C SER A 223 -9.54 -1.35 -2.76
N GLU A 224 -8.50 -0.50 -2.80
CA GLU A 224 -7.63 -0.26 -1.64
C GLU A 224 -8.43 0.18 -0.40
N GLN A 225 -9.47 0.99 -0.61
CA GLN A 225 -10.33 1.47 0.48
C GLN A 225 -11.14 0.33 1.10
N SER A 226 -11.66 -0.58 0.27
CA SER A 226 -12.37 -1.77 0.76
C SER A 226 -11.43 -2.68 1.55
N ALA A 227 -10.20 -2.88 1.07
CA ALA A 227 -9.19 -3.66 1.80
C ALA A 227 -8.85 -3.04 3.16
N ARG A 228 -8.68 -1.71 3.25
CA ARG A 228 -8.43 -1.03 4.54
C ARG A 228 -9.59 -1.20 5.51
N ARG A 229 -10.83 -1.03 5.02
CA ARG A 229 -12.04 -1.22 5.86
C ARG A 229 -12.18 -2.67 6.31
N MET A 230 -11.88 -3.62 5.46
CA MET A 230 -11.88 -5.05 5.77
C MET A 230 -10.89 -5.37 6.88
N ILE A 231 -9.62 -4.95 6.75
CA ILE A 231 -8.60 -5.16 7.79
C ILE A 231 -9.05 -4.54 9.11
N GLN A 232 -9.54 -3.30 9.09
CA GLN A 232 -10.02 -2.63 10.30
C GLN A 232 -11.16 -3.40 10.98
N ARG A 233 -12.11 -3.92 10.20
CA ARG A 233 -13.23 -4.73 10.71
C ARG A 233 -12.72 -5.98 11.43
N TYR A 234 -11.86 -6.80 10.79
CA TYR A 234 -11.34 -8.03 11.41
C TYR A 234 -10.43 -7.75 12.61
N THR A 235 -9.71 -6.63 12.59
CA THR A 235 -8.95 -6.17 13.77
C THR A 235 -9.85 -5.89 14.96
N GLN A 236 -11.01 -5.25 14.74
CA GLN A 236 -12.01 -5.00 15.78
C GLN A 236 -12.70 -6.29 16.24
N GLU A 237 -13.09 -7.16 15.31
CA GLU A 237 -13.72 -8.46 15.62
C GLU A 237 -12.77 -9.38 16.40
N ALA A 238 -11.47 -9.29 16.16
CA ALA A 238 -10.43 -9.99 16.93
C ALA A 238 -10.06 -9.30 18.26
N MET A 239 -10.75 -8.21 18.64
CA MET A 239 -10.48 -7.41 19.85
C MET A 239 -9.02 -6.92 19.93
N ILE A 240 -8.41 -6.60 18.80
CA ILE A 240 -7.05 -6.07 18.72
C ILE A 240 -7.13 -4.54 18.81
N GLU A 241 -6.55 -3.95 19.85
CA GLU A 241 -6.56 -2.49 20.09
C GLU A 241 -5.70 -1.72 19.08
N MET A 242 -4.70 -2.38 18.46
CA MET A 242 -3.79 -1.75 17.50
C MET A 242 -4.52 -1.39 16.20
N HIS A 243 -4.36 -0.14 15.73
CA HIS A 243 -4.83 0.26 14.41
C HIS A 243 -3.93 -0.31 13.31
N ILE A 244 -4.34 -1.43 12.72
CA ILE A 244 -3.59 -2.14 11.68
C ILE A 244 -3.89 -1.54 10.29
N THR A 245 -2.82 -1.30 9.53
CA THR A 245 -2.90 -0.79 8.14
C THR A 245 -2.15 -1.72 7.18
N PRO A 246 -2.48 -1.74 5.88
CA PRO A 246 -1.77 -2.57 4.91
C PRO A 246 -0.25 -2.34 4.86
N HIS A 247 0.23 -1.11 5.13
CA HIS A 247 1.66 -0.83 5.17
C HIS A 247 2.36 -1.50 6.35
N MET A 248 1.65 -1.73 7.45
CA MET A 248 2.22 -2.40 8.61
C MET A 248 2.48 -3.89 8.35
N PHE A 249 1.69 -4.57 7.50
CA PHE A 249 1.98 -5.93 7.06
C PHE A 249 3.33 -6.00 6.32
N ARG A 250 3.60 -5.02 5.46
CA ARG A 250 4.88 -4.94 4.76
C ARG A 250 6.06 -4.69 5.70
N HIS A 251 5.86 -3.85 6.73
CA HIS A 251 6.86 -3.65 7.77
C HIS A 251 7.05 -4.92 8.61
N ALA A 252 5.96 -5.60 8.99
CA ALA A 252 6.01 -6.86 9.71
C ALA A 252 6.77 -7.93 8.89
N PHE A 253 6.46 -8.10 7.60
CA PHE A 253 7.20 -8.98 6.71
C PHE A 253 8.71 -8.71 6.74
N ALA A 254 9.11 -7.42 6.61
CA ALA A 254 10.52 -7.06 6.62
C ALA A 254 11.18 -7.30 7.99
N THR A 255 10.53 -6.86 9.08
CA THR A 255 11.07 -6.94 10.43
C THR A 255 11.20 -8.38 10.89
N LEU A 256 10.14 -9.18 10.70
CA LEU A 256 10.15 -10.58 11.12
C LEU A 256 11.13 -11.44 10.32
N LEU A 257 11.37 -11.14 9.03
CA LEU A 257 12.43 -11.81 8.27
C LEU A 257 13.84 -11.38 8.73
N LEU A 258 14.02 -10.13 9.15
CA LEU A 258 15.28 -9.68 9.75
C LEU A 258 15.53 -10.38 11.10
N GLU A 259 14.49 -10.56 11.93
CA GLU A 259 14.57 -11.32 13.19
C GLU A 259 14.92 -12.80 12.95
N GLU A 260 14.55 -13.34 11.77
CA GLU A 260 14.97 -14.68 11.31
C GLU A 260 16.35 -14.67 10.62
N GLU A 261 17.13 -13.61 10.80
CA GLU A 261 18.50 -13.47 10.26
C GLU A 261 18.58 -13.49 8.72
N VAL A 262 17.49 -13.15 8.02
CA VAL A 262 17.51 -13.01 6.56
C VAL A 262 18.25 -11.73 6.18
N ASP A 263 19.26 -11.85 5.31
CA ASP A 263 20.04 -10.69 4.84
C ASP A 263 19.12 -9.59 4.24
N ILE A 264 19.30 -8.38 4.72
CA ILE A 264 18.50 -7.21 4.32
C ILE A 264 18.46 -6.99 2.80
N ARG A 265 19.50 -7.41 2.08
CA ARG A 265 19.58 -7.31 0.61
C ARG A 265 18.52 -8.19 -0.07
N PHE A 266 18.24 -9.38 0.47
CA PHE A 266 17.17 -10.25 -0.03
C PHE A 266 15.80 -9.65 0.28
N ILE A 267 15.60 -9.13 1.50
CA ILE A 267 14.36 -8.47 1.90
C ILE A 267 14.08 -7.26 1.01
N GLN A 268 15.08 -6.41 0.75
CA GLN A 268 14.96 -5.27 -0.15
C GLN A 268 14.56 -5.69 -1.57
N LYS A 269 15.12 -6.78 -2.09
CA LYS A 269 14.81 -7.34 -3.40
C LYS A 269 13.38 -7.87 -3.44
N MET A 270 12.95 -8.65 -2.44
CA MET A 270 11.57 -9.13 -2.30
C MET A 270 10.57 -7.97 -2.27
N LEU A 271 10.88 -6.92 -1.53
CA LEU A 271 10.02 -5.75 -1.41
C LEU A 271 10.05 -4.82 -2.64
N GLY A 272 11.02 -4.97 -3.54
CA GLY A 272 11.16 -4.14 -4.74
C GLY A 272 11.48 -2.67 -4.41
N HIS A 273 12.46 -2.44 -3.53
CA HIS A 273 13.04 -1.11 -3.36
C HIS A 273 13.94 -0.79 -4.55
N ALA A 274 13.68 0.32 -5.22
CA ALA A 274 14.35 0.76 -6.43
C ALA A 274 15.75 1.31 -6.14
N SER A 275 16.68 0.44 -5.75
CA SER A 275 18.10 0.73 -5.82
C SER A 275 18.88 -0.56 -5.93
N ILE A 276 19.57 -0.66 -7.01
CA ILE A 276 20.62 -1.57 -7.46
C ILE A 276 20.20 -2.43 -8.67
N MET A 277 20.74 -1.98 -9.78
CA MET A 277 20.88 -2.66 -11.05
C MET A 277 21.76 -3.91 -10.90
N THR A 278 21.26 -5.08 -11.30
CA THR A 278 22.15 -6.14 -11.86
C THR A 278 21.38 -7.23 -12.60
N THR A 279 21.67 -7.36 -13.85
CA THR A 279 21.88 -8.50 -14.78
C THR A 279 21.06 -9.79 -14.60
N GLN A 280 20.39 -10.19 -15.66
CA GLN A 280 19.53 -11.37 -15.83
C GLN A 280 20.07 -12.73 -15.31
N ILE A 281 21.37 -12.94 -15.26
CA ILE A 281 21.99 -14.20 -14.81
C ILE A 281 21.85 -14.42 -13.29
N TYR A 282 21.83 -13.35 -12.49
CA TYR A 282 21.62 -13.45 -11.04
C TYR A 282 20.15 -13.57 -10.64
N ALA A 283 19.22 -13.31 -11.55
CA ALA A 283 17.80 -13.36 -11.25
C ALA A 283 17.31 -14.79 -10.95
N GLU A 284 17.81 -15.78 -11.68
CA GLU A 284 17.36 -17.17 -11.54
C GLU A 284 17.92 -17.84 -10.28
N VAL A 285 19.21 -17.64 -9.99
CA VAL A 285 19.86 -18.14 -8.77
C VAL A 285 19.30 -17.45 -7.52
N ALA A 286 19.07 -16.13 -7.60
CA ALA A 286 18.48 -15.39 -6.50
C ALA A 286 17.01 -15.74 -6.28
N SER A 287 16.27 -16.16 -7.30
CA SER A 287 14.87 -16.61 -7.20
C SER A 287 14.77 -17.93 -6.43
N LYS A 288 15.61 -18.92 -6.75
CA LYS A 288 15.65 -20.19 -6.02
C LYS A 288 15.98 -19.98 -4.53
N LYS A 289 17.00 -19.16 -4.24
CA LYS A 289 17.41 -18.85 -2.86
C LYS A 289 16.33 -18.06 -2.09
N GLN A 290 15.58 -17.17 -2.76
CA GLN A 290 14.43 -16.49 -2.15
C GLN A 290 13.32 -17.47 -1.75
N MET A 291 13.00 -18.42 -2.62
CA MET A 291 12.00 -19.45 -2.33
C MET A 291 12.42 -20.32 -1.15
N GLU A 292 13.68 -20.75 -1.10
CA GLU A 292 14.22 -21.52 0.03
C GLU A 292 14.13 -20.73 1.35
N ILE A 293 14.52 -19.45 1.34
CA ILE A 293 14.41 -18.58 2.51
C ILE A 293 12.96 -18.48 2.98
N LEU A 294 12.03 -18.25 2.06
CA LEU A 294 10.61 -18.14 2.41
C LEU A 294 10.03 -19.47 2.92
N LYS A 295 10.42 -20.59 2.35
CA LYS A 295 10.02 -21.93 2.82
C LYS A 295 10.53 -22.24 4.22
N MET A 296 11.77 -21.84 4.56
CA MET A 296 12.38 -22.19 5.83
C MET A 296 12.23 -21.13 6.92
N LYS A 297 12.25 -19.85 6.52
CA LYS A 297 12.41 -18.71 7.44
C LYS A 297 11.20 -17.78 7.54
N HIS A 298 10.14 -18.01 6.75
CA HIS A 298 8.98 -17.14 6.87
C HIS A 298 8.22 -17.41 8.18
N PRO A 299 7.94 -16.38 9.00
CA PRO A 299 7.27 -16.56 10.31
C PRO A 299 5.92 -17.26 10.22
N ARG A 300 5.20 -17.15 9.07
CA ARG A 300 3.93 -17.85 8.84
C ARG A 300 4.05 -19.37 8.97
N ASN A 301 5.20 -19.95 8.63
CA ASN A 301 5.42 -21.40 8.71
C ASN A 301 5.42 -21.94 10.16
N ARG A 302 5.65 -21.07 11.15
CA ARG A 302 5.65 -21.41 12.58
C ARG A 302 4.40 -20.94 13.31
N MET A 303 3.48 -20.33 12.56
CA MET A 303 2.26 -19.79 13.13
C MET A 303 1.20 -20.88 13.24
N GLU A 304 0.89 -21.30 14.45
CA GLU A 304 -0.26 -22.18 14.73
C GLU A 304 -1.54 -21.36 14.69
N ILE A 305 -2.42 -21.70 13.78
CA ILE A 305 -3.73 -21.07 13.66
C ILE A 305 -4.72 -22.00 14.35
N PHE A 306 -5.13 -21.63 15.55
CA PHE A 306 -6.10 -22.39 16.32
C PHE A 306 -7.52 -22.07 15.83
N GLU A 307 -8.18 -23.05 15.25
CA GLU A 307 -9.64 -23.04 15.14
C GLU A 307 -10.19 -23.29 16.53
N LYS A 308 -10.93 -22.34 17.11
CA LYS A 308 -11.69 -22.62 18.33
C LYS A 308 -12.72 -23.70 18.00
N ASN A 309 -12.48 -24.93 18.45
CA ASN A 309 -13.52 -25.94 18.47
C ASN A 309 -14.65 -25.39 19.35
N VAL A 310 -15.78 -25.08 18.72
CA VAL A 310 -17.02 -24.87 19.46
C VAL A 310 -17.40 -26.24 19.95
N GLU A 311 -17.08 -26.54 21.20
CA GLU A 311 -17.71 -27.67 21.91
C GLU A 311 -19.22 -27.42 21.85
N THR A 312 -19.89 -28.20 21.03
CA THR A 312 -21.33 -28.34 21.09
C THR A 312 -21.63 -28.98 22.43
N GLU A 313 -22.02 -28.17 23.41
CA GLU A 313 -22.69 -28.68 24.59
C GLU A 313 -23.93 -29.44 24.10
N ASP A 314 -23.79 -30.75 24.08
CA ASP A 314 -24.88 -31.67 23.90
C ASP A 314 -25.76 -31.57 25.14
N LYS A 315 -26.76 -30.68 25.08
CA LYS A 315 -27.81 -30.67 26.10
C LYS A 315 -28.64 -31.94 25.94
N GLY A 316 -28.14 -32.99 26.60
CA GLY A 316 -28.93 -34.17 26.84
C GLY A 316 -30.22 -33.76 27.53
N VAL A 317 -31.34 -33.93 26.83
CA VAL A 317 -32.68 -33.92 27.38
C VAL A 317 -32.90 -35.31 27.98
N VAL A 318 -33.02 -35.32 29.27
CA VAL A 318 -33.69 -36.42 30.00
C VAL A 318 -35.08 -35.96 30.35
#